data_09cf9d2c8ed78d879220cb5a698adc1d
#
_entry.id   09cf9d2c8ed78d879220cb5a698adc1d
#
_cell.length_a   1.000
_cell.length_b   1.000
_cell.length_c   1.000
_cell.angle_alpha   90.00
_cell.angle_beta   90.00
_cell.angle_gamma   90.00
#
_symmetry.space_group_name_H-M   'P 1'
#
loop_
_entity.id
_entity.type
_entity.pdbx_description
1 polymer ?
#
loop_
_entity_poly.entity_id
_entity_poly.type
_entity_poly.pdbx_seq_one_letter_code
_entity_poly.pdbx_strand_id
1 'polypeptide(L)'
;MSLYLGSSKFKELYLGSNKIKEAYLGSNKVYSSLPYKTVKIGNQIWMAESLAEEDGGSGVTKWEMGEYYGHAAGTRYVYTLDAAIRISSKYDSLGFHIPTRAEAEQLFNYVGGTSIAGKKLKAKVGWYNNSNGTDDYGFTFYAARGPGYSGYTQSLSWFWTQTLDGLYQFSTSNSVKRESSWDRNWSVQVRLVKSST
;
A
#
# COMPACT_ATOMS: atom_id res chain seq x y z
N MET A 1 -7.40 18.50 8.71
CA MET A 1 -8.60 19.33 9.03
C MET A 1 -9.82 18.61 8.47
N SER A 2 -10.92 18.52 9.21
CA SER A 2 -12.15 17.88 8.75
C SER A 2 -13.19 18.94 8.44
N LEU A 3 -13.96 18.74 7.37
CA LEU A 3 -15.07 19.63 7.02
C LEU A 3 -16.34 19.15 7.72
N TYR A 4 -17.09 20.09 8.30
CA TYR A 4 -18.32 19.82 9.05
C TYR A 4 -19.48 20.64 8.49
N LEU A 5 -20.69 20.07 8.52
CA LEU A 5 -21.95 20.80 8.41
C LEU A 5 -22.65 20.66 9.77
N GLY A 6 -22.66 21.73 10.53
CA GLY A 6 -23.06 21.66 11.94
C GLY A 6 -22.09 20.75 12.73
N SER A 7 -22.62 19.75 13.44
CA SER A 7 -21.84 18.75 14.18
C SER A 7 -21.41 17.53 13.34
N SER A 8 -21.88 17.42 12.09
CA SER A 8 -21.67 16.25 11.25
C SER A 8 -20.40 16.39 10.41
N LYS A 9 -19.51 15.40 10.50
CA LYS A 9 -18.29 15.32 9.69
C LYS A 9 -18.62 14.79 8.31
N PHE A 10 -18.16 15.47 7.25
CA PHE A 10 -18.27 14.95 5.90
C PHE A 10 -17.35 13.75 5.70
N LYS A 11 -17.90 12.64 5.21
CA LYS A 11 -17.13 11.48 4.77
C LYS A 11 -16.65 11.66 3.33
N GLU A 12 -17.49 12.23 2.49
CA GLU A 12 -17.23 12.46 1.07
C GLU A 12 -17.91 13.75 0.61
N LEU A 13 -17.32 14.43 -0.36
CA LEU A 13 -17.85 15.66 -0.95
C LEU A 13 -18.02 15.45 -2.46
N TYR A 14 -19.19 15.88 -2.99
CA TYR A 14 -19.51 15.76 -4.40
C TYR A 14 -19.95 17.11 -4.97
N LEU A 15 -19.65 17.34 -6.26
CA LEU A 15 -20.24 18.38 -7.08
C LEU A 15 -20.98 17.68 -8.24
N GLY A 16 -22.31 17.60 -8.13
CA GLY A 16 -23.12 16.73 -9.00
C GLY A 16 -22.76 15.26 -8.77
N SER A 17 -22.48 14.51 -9.83
CA SER A 17 -22.02 13.13 -9.78
C SER A 17 -20.50 12.98 -9.54
N ASN A 18 -19.73 14.09 -9.55
CA ASN A 18 -18.29 14.05 -9.45
C ASN A 18 -17.83 14.15 -8.00
N LYS A 19 -17.07 13.17 -7.54
CA LYS A 19 -16.44 13.20 -6.23
C LYS A 19 -15.34 14.24 -6.20
N ILE A 20 -15.41 15.16 -5.24
CA ILE A 20 -14.39 16.19 -5.03
C ILE A 20 -13.21 15.56 -4.28
N LYS A 21 -12.02 15.70 -4.84
CA LYS A 21 -10.78 15.20 -4.22
C LYS A 21 -10.25 16.17 -3.17
N GLU A 22 -10.37 17.47 -3.42
CA GLU A 22 -9.85 18.53 -2.55
C GLU A 22 -10.77 19.75 -2.59
N ALA A 23 -10.89 20.44 -1.47
CA ALA A 23 -11.56 21.74 -1.40
C ALA A 23 -10.68 22.73 -0.62
N TYR A 24 -10.74 23.99 -1.02
CA TYR A 24 -9.94 25.09 -0.46
C TYR A 24 -10.83 26.25 -0.01
N LEU A 25 -10.42 26.94 1.04
CA LEU A 25 -10.92 28.25 1.44
C LEU A 25 -9.75 29.24 1.30
N GLY A 26 -9.75 30.02 0.23
CA GLY A 26 -8.57 30.79 -0.19
C GLY A 26 -7.41 29.82 -0.51
N SER A 27 -6.24 30.04 0.06
CA SER A 27 -5.07 29.16 -0.06
C SER A 27 -5.10 27.97 0.91
N ASN A 28 -6.06 27.92 1.84
CA ASN A 28 -6.12 26.86 2.86
C ASN A 28 -6.91 25.66 2.36
N LYS A 29 -6.26 24.50 2.31
CA LYS A 29 -6.94 23.24 2.01
C LYS A 29 -7.83 22.82 3.17
N VAL A 30 -9.15 22.72 2.90
CA VAL A 30 -10.15 22.39 3.92
C VAL A 30 -10.71 20.97 3.79
N TYR A 31 -10.51 20.34 2.65
CA TYR A 31 -10.94 18.97 2.39
C TYR A 31 -9.96 18.24 1.46
N SER A 32 -9.68 16.98 1.76
CA SER A 32 -8.98 16.07 0.84
C SER A 32 -9.54 14.65 0.99
N SER A 33 -9.52 13.89 -0.08
CA SER A 33 -9.86 12.46 -0.08
C SER A 33 -8.64 11.64 -0.47
N LEU A 34 -8.56 10.41 0.04
CA LEU A 34 -7.56 9.46 -0.43
C LEU A 34 -7.83 9.16 -1.93
N PRO A 35 -6.86 9.34 -2.84
CA PRO A 35 -7.04 9.08 -4.26
C PRO A 35 -7.02 7.59 -4.62
N TYR A 36 -6.85 6.72 -3.63
CA TYR A 36 -6.76 5.27 -3.77
C TYR A 36 -8.03 4.57 -3.31
N LYS A 37 -8.35 3.47 -3.98
CA LYS A 37 -9.36 2.54 -3.49
C LYS A 37 -8.92 1.95 -2.15
N THR A 38 -9.90 1.67 -1.30
CA THR A 38 -9.65 1.05 0.00
C THR A 38 -10.50 -0.18 0.19
N VAL A 39 -9.99 -1.10 1.00
CA VAL A 39 -10.70 -2.31 1.43
C VAL A 39 -10.72 -2.38 2.94
N LYS A 40 -11.82 -2.86 3.50
CA LYS A 40 -11.93 -3.13 4.93
C LYS A 40 -11.56 -4.59 5.18
N ILE A 41 -10.56 -4.81 6.03
CA ILE A 41 -10.12 -6.14 6.45
C ILE A 41 -10.09 -6.16 7.97
N GLY A 42 -11.02 -6.88 8.57
CA GLY A 42 -11.23 -6.82 10.02
C GLY A 42 -11.59 -5.41 10.50
N ASN A 43 -10.85 -4.91 11.47
CA ASN A 43 -11.01 -3.55 12.01
C ASN A 43 -10.06 -2.52 11.37
N GLN A 44 -9.53 -2.83 10.20
CA GLN A 44 -8.61 -1.97 9.49
C GLN A 44 -9.15 -1.61 8.10
N ILE A 45 -8.81 -0.41 7.64
CA ILE A 45 -9.06 0.04 6.27
C ILE A 45 -7.70 0.20 5.60
N TRP A 46 -7.43 -0.63 4.61
CA TRP A 46 -6.20 -0.68 3.84
C TRP A 46 -6.36 -0.06 2.46
N MET A 47 -5.31 0.53 1.93
CA MET A 47 -5.25 0.78 0.49
C MET A 47 -5.36 -0.55 -0.26
N ALA A 48 -6.21 -0.61 -1.29
CA ALA A 48 -6.35 -1.78 -2.18
C ALA A 48 -5.17 -1.91 -3.17
N GLU A 49 -4.42 -0.83 -3.33
CA GLU A 49 -3.27 -0.73 -4.25
C GLU A 49 -2.07 -0.13 -3.49
N SER A 50 -0.86 -0.41 -3.96
CA SER A 50 0.34 0.21 -3.39
C SER A 50 0.38 1.69 -3.75
N LEU A 51 0.99 2.50 -2.88
CA LEU A 51 1.25 3.90 -3.14
C LEU A 51 1.96 4.06 -4.49
N ALA A 52 1.50 5.00 -5.31
CA ALA A 52 1.98 5.21 -6.67
C ALA A 52 2.16 6.71 -6.95
N GLU A 53 3.10 7.33 -6.25
CA GLU A 53 3.30 8.78 -6.29
C GLU A 53 4.76 9.17 -6.27
N GLU A 54 5.04 10.27 -6.93
CA GLU A 54 6.32 10.96 -6.92
C GLU A 54 6.12 12.38 -6.34
N ASP A 55 7.15 12.88 -5.67
CA ASP A 55 7.16 14.24 -5.14
C ASP A 55 8.38 15.05 -5.61
N GLY A 56 9.13 14.50 -6.58
CA GLY A 56 10.38 15.09 -7.06
C GLY A 56 11.58 14.90 -6.13
N GLY A 57 11.38 14.31 -4.94
CA GLY A 57 12.44 13.99 -4.00
C GLY A 57 13.14 12.66 -4.31
N SER A 58 14.30 12.45 -3.70
CA SER A 58 15.05 11.19 -3.84
C SER A 58 14.35 10.01 -3.14
N GLY A 59 14.78 8.79 -3.48
CA GLY A 59 14.33 7.56 -2.83
C GLY A 59 13.02 6.99 -3.38
N VAL A 60 12.51 7.52 -4.48
CA VAL A 60 11.39 6.95 -5.24
C VAL A 60 11.93 6.30 -6.50
N THR A 61 11.55 5.06 -6.75
CA THR A 61 11.88 4.38 -8.00
C THR A 61 10.58 3.96 -8.69
N LYS A 62 10.39 4.48 -9.89
CA LYS A 62 9.32 4.07 -10.78
C LYS A 62 9.77 2.85 -11.56
N TRP A 63 8.93 1.86 -11.63
CA TRP A 63 9.19 0.62 -12.31
C TRP A 63 8.09 0.31 -13.32
N GLU A 64 8.42 0.30 -14.59
CA GLU A 64 7.49 -0.10 -15.63
C GLU A 64 7.63 -1.60 -15.91
N MET A 65 6.57 -2.33 -15.65
CA MET A 65 6.49 -3.75 -15.93
C MET A 65 5.87 -3.94 -17.31
N GLY A 66 6.65 -4.46 -18.23
CA GLY A 66 6.13 -4.93 -19.52
C GLY A 66 5.29 -6.19 -19.35
N GLU A 67 4.46 -6.49 -20.36
CA GLU A 67 3.82 -7.79 -20.45
C GLU A 67 4.88 -8.86 -20.74
N TYR A 68 5.18 -9.66 -19.73
CA TYR A 68 6.07 -10.79 -19.89
C TYR A 68 5.48 -11.99 -19.15
N TYR A 69 5.34 -13.12 -19.82
CA TYR A 69 4.73 -14.36 -19.30
C TYR A 69 3.28 -14.20 -18.74
N GLY A 70 2.41 -13.44 -19.44
CA GLY A 70 1.01 -13.30 -19.04
C GLY A 70 0.77 -12.44 -17.80
N HIS A 71 1.73 -11.61 -17.43
CA HIS A 71 1.62 -10.68 -16.32
C HIS A 71 1.00 -9.36 -16.76
N ALA A 72 0.14 -8.79 -15.91
CA ALA A 72 -0.43 -7.49 -16.17
C ALA A 72 0.68 -6.43 -16.26
N ALA A 73 0.78 -5.78 -17.42
CA ALA A 73 1.59 -4.57 -17.57
C ALA A 73 1.15 -3.50 -16.54
N GLY A 74 2.06 -2.70 -16.09
CA GLY A 74 1.72 -1.58 -15.22
C GLY A 74 2.93 -0.98 -14.53
N THR A 75 2.75 0.23 -14.06
CA THR A 75 3.77 0.93 -13.29
C THR A 75 3.70 0.51 -11.83
N ARG A 76 4.84 0.24 -11.23
CA ARG A 76 5.01 0.00 -9.80
C ARG A 76 5.96 1.04 -9.25
N TYR A 77 5.68 1.46 -8.03
CA TYR A 77 6.53 2.38 -7.29
C TYR A 77 7.08 1.67 -6.05
N VAL A 78 8.35 1.88 -5.80
CA VAL A 78 9.04 1.42 -4.61
C VAL A 78 9.79 2.59 -3.99
N TYR A 79 9.86 2.61 -2.68
CA TYR A 79 10.29 3.75 -1.88
C TYR A 79 11.33 3.31 -0.86
N THR A 80 12.38 4.12 -0.67
CA THR A 80 13.15 4.05 0.57
C THR A 80 12.25 4.42 1.75
N LEU A 81 12.63 4.05 2.96
CA LEU A 81 11.81 4.37 4.14
C LEU A 81 11.57 5.88 4.29
N ASP A 82 12.60 6.69 4.07
CA ASP A 82 12.49 8.15 4.19
C ASP A 82 11.54 8.75 3.12
N ALA A 83 11.60 8.24 1.89
CA ALA A 83 10.66 8.64 0.84
C ALA A 83 9.22 8.18 1.16
N ALA A 84 9.07 6.96 1.68
CA ALA A 84 7.78 6.45 2.11
C ALA A 84 7.13 7.33 3.17
N ILE A 85 7.88 7.70 4.22
CA ILE A 85 7.41 8.59 5.30
C ILE A 85 7.05 9.96 4.74
N ARG A 86 7.94 10.57 3.94
CA ARG A 86 7.73 11.91 3.35
C ARG A 86 6.47 11.97 2.49
N ILE A 87 6.27 10.99 1.61
CA ILE A 87 5.13 10.99 0.68
C ILE A 87 3.83 10.60 1.39
N SER A 88 3.87 9.66 2.32
CA SER A 88 2.67 9.20 3.02
C SER A 88 2.11 10.24 4.01
N SER A 89 2.94 11.13 4.55
CA SER A 89 2.54 12.13 5.55
C SER A 89 1.40 13.04 5.12
N LYS A 90 1.23 13.27 3.81
CA LYS A 90 0.09 14.02 3.27
C LYS A 90 -1.26 13.35 3.53
N TYR A 91 -1.28 12.08 3.90
CA TYR A 91 -2.49 11.30 4.20
C TYR A 91 -2.78 11.17 5.70
N ASP A 92 -1.89 11.68 6.57
CA ASP A 92 -2.06 11.63 8.03
C ASP A 92 -3.36 12.31 8.47
N SER A 93 -3.74 13.43 7.83
CA SER A 93 -4.99 14.13 8.12
C SER A 93 -6.25 13.30 7.81
N LEU A 94 -6.13 12.24 6.99
CA LEU A 94 -7.18 11.28 6.68
C LEU A 94 -7.12 10.05 7.60
N GLY A 95 -6.14 10.01 8.52
CA GLY A 95 -5.87 8.92 9.44
C GLY A 95 -5.09 7.76 8.83
N PHE A 96 -4.66 7.87 7.56
CA PHE A 96 -3.83 6.86 6.92
C PHE A 96 -2.35 7.06 7.23
N HIS A 97 -1.66 5.97 7.51
CA HIS A 97 -0.23 5.95 7.81
C HIS A 97 0.42 4.65 7.30
N ILE A 98 1.74 4.61 7.27
CA ILE A 98 2.49 3.37 7.03
C ILE A 98 2.18 2.42 8.20
N PRO A 99 1.80 1.14 7.96
CA PRO A 99 1.39 0.25 9.02
C PRO A 99 2.48 0.06 10.07
N THR A 100 2.09 0.02 11.32
CA THR A 100 2.93 -0.52 12.37
C THR A 100 3.07 -2.05 12.20
N ARG A 101 4.06 -2.64 12.86
CA ARG A 101 4.20 -4.10 12.91
C ARG A 101 2.92 -4.76 13.45
N ALA A 102 2.36 -4.24 14.51
CA ALA A 102 1.14 -4.79 15.13
C ALA A 102 -0.05 -4.78 14.16
N GLU A 103 -0.20 -3.71 13.37
CA GLU A 103 -1.26 -3.63 12.35
C GLU A 103 -1.05 -4.62 11.21
N ALA A 104 0.19 -4.83 10.78
CA ALA A 104 0.50 -5.85 9.78
C ALA A 104 0.23 -7.26 10.32
N GLU A 105 0.63 -7.55 11.56
CA GLU A 105 0.35 -8.83 12.22
C GLU A 105 -1.16 -9.05 12.42
N GLN A 106 -1.91 -7.99 12.75
CA GLN A 106 -3.38 -8.05 12.85
C GLN A 106 -4.01 -8.40 11.49
N LEU A 107 -3.54 -7.79 10.39
CA LEU A 107 -3.97 -8.15 9.04
C LEU A 107 -3.74 -9.63 8.77
N PHE A 108 -2.51 -10.13 9.02
CA PHE A 108 -2.19 -11.53 8.73
C PHE A 108 -2.99 -12.50 9.59
N ASN A 109 -3.17 -12.21 10.86
CA ASN A 109 -3.98 -13.03 11.76
C ASN A 109 -5.44 -13.09 11.30
N TYR A 110 -6.01 -11.96 10.87
CA TYR A 110 -7.39 -11.91 10.38
C TYR A 110 -7.60 -12.78 9.14
N VAL A 111 -6.64 -12.81 8.22
CA VAL A 111 -6.76 -13.61 6.99
C VAL A 111 -6.39 -15.09 7.18
N GLY A 112 -6.04 -15.52 8.38
CA GLY A 112 -5.80 -16.93 8.73
C GLY A 112 -4.35 -17.25 9.08
N GLY A 113 -3.53 -16.26 9.39
CA GLY A 113 -2.14 -16.40 9.81
C GLY A 113 -1.14 -16.26 8.67
N THR A 114 0.12 -16.06 9.06
CA THR A 114 1.22 -15.79 8.11
C THR A 114 1.46 -16.93 7.11
N SER A 115 1.11 -18.19 7.46
CA SER A 115 1.29 -19.35 6.59
C SER A 115 0.43 -19.33 5.32
N ILE A 116 -0.71 -18.59 5.35
CA ILE A 116 -1.67 -18.53 4.24
C ILE A 116 -1.92 -17.09 3.74
N ALA A 117 -1.45 -16.09 4.47
CA ALA A 117 -1.70 -14.68 4.15
C ALA A 117 -1.21 -14.31 2.75
N GLY A 118 -0.06 -14.83 2.32
CA GLY A 118 0.45 -14.62 0.97
C GLY A 118 -0.51 -15.12 -0.10
N LYS A 119 -1.12 -16.30 0.08
CA LYS A 119 -2.12 -16.83 -0.85
C LYS A 119 -3.34 -15.91 -0.96
N LYS A 120 -3.84 -15.41 0.14
CA LYS A 120 -5.10 -14.65 0.20
C LYS A 120 -4.98 -13.17 -0.15
N LEU A 121 -3.80 -12.58 0.01
CA LEU A 121 -3.57 -11.15 -0.20
C LEU A 121 -2.87 -10.80 -1.51
N LYS A 122 -2.16 -11.75 -2.12
CA LYS A 122 -1.53 -11.55 -3.43
C LYS A 122 -2.57 -11.38 -4.52
N ALA A 123 -2.24 -10.57 -5.51
CA ALA A 123 -3.01 -10.42 -6.74
C ALA A 123 -3.22 -11.76 -7.47
N LYS A 124 -4.32 -11.86 -8.20
CA LYS A 124 -4.68 -13.04 -9.02
C LYS A 124 -3.79 -13.23 -10.24
N VAL A 125 -2.95 -12.23 -10.55
CA VAL A 125 -2.03 -12.20 -11.69
C VAL A 125 -0.73 -11.52 -11.31
N GLY A 126 0.32 -11.71 -12.08
CA GLY A 126 1.57 -10.95 -11.94
C GLY A 126 2.60 -11.57 -11.00
N TRP A 127 2.40 -12.81 -10.56
CA TRP A 127 3.38 -13.56 -9.80
C TRP A 127 4.01 -14.68 -10.63
N TYR A 128 5.33 -14.83 -10.49
CA TYR A 128 6.12 -15.80 -11.24
C TYR A 128 5.60 -17.24 -11.08
N ASN A 129 5.66 -18.00 -12.17
CA ASN A 129 5.32 -19.42 -12.21
C ASN A 129 3.93 -19.76 -11.63
N ASN A 130 2.90 -18.97 -11.99
CA ASN A 130 1.52 -19.14 -11.54
C ASN A 130 1.34 -19.16 -10.01
N SER A 131 2.31 -18.62 -9.25
CA SER A 131 2.21 -18.49 -7.80
C SER A 131 1.32 -17.33 -7.34
N ASN A 132 0.32 -17.01 -8.17
CA ASN A 132 -0.66 -15.97 -7.91
C ASN A 132 -1.47 -16.23 -6.64
N GLY A 133 -1.98 -15.15 -6.07
CA GLY A 133 -2.93 -15.21 -4.96
C GLY A 133 -4.36 -15.49 -5.40
N THR A 134 -5.23 -15.56 -4.42
CA THR A 134 -6.69 -15.59 -4.61
C THR A 134 -7.32 -14.21 -4.44
N ASP A 135 -6.58 -13.28 -3.84
CA ASP A 135 -7.01 -11.90 -3.55
C ASP A 135 -8.40 -11.85 -2.90
N ASP A 136 -8.60 -12.68 -1.87
CA ASP A 136 -9.91 -12.91 -1.23
C ASP A 136 -10.50 -11.63 -0.61
N TYR A 137 -9.64 -10.64 -0.33
CA TYR A 137 -10.01 -9.41 0.37
C TYR A 137 -9.88 -8.15 -0.51
N GLY A 138 -9.50 -8.28 -1.78
CA GLY A 138 -9.24 -7.12 -2.64
C GLY A 138 -8.02 -6.31 -2.20
N PHE A 139 -7.07 -6.93 -1.51
CA PHE A 139 -5.81 -6.30 -1.11
C PHE A 139 -4.86 -6.15 -2.30
N THR A 140 -4.95 -7.02 -3.28
CA THR A 140 -4.31 -6.97 -4.59
C THR A 140 -2.80 -6.67 -4.52
N PHE A 141 -2.04 -7.48 -3.76
CA PHE A 141 -0.61 -7.25 -3.61
C PHE A 141 0.16 -7.86 -4.78
N TYR A 142 0.73 -7.00 -5.61
CA TYR A 142 1.52 -7.41 -6.76
C TYR A 142 2.98 -7.68 -6.40
N ALA A 143 3.61 -8.57 -7.16
CA ALA A 143 5.05 -8.66 -7.15
C ALA A 143 5.67 -7.34 -7.62
N ALA A 144 6.78 -6.96 -7.00
CA ALA A 144 7.57 -5.80 -7.38
C ALA A 144 9.05 -6.12 -7.17
N ARG A 145 9.91 -5.30 -7.76
CA ARG A 145 11.34 -5.42 -7.53
C ARG A 145 11.67 -5.27 -6.05
N GLY A 146 12.54 -6.13 -5.56
CA GLY A 146 13.10 -6.02 -4.22
C GLY A 146 14.49 -5.42 -4.21
N PRO A 147 14.98 -5.08 -3.03
CA PRO A 147 16.31 -4.52 -2.83
C PRO A 147 17.40 -5.51 -3.28
N GLY A 148 18.43 -4.98 -3.94
CA GLY A 148 19.59 -5.76 -4.38
C GLY A 148 19.39 -6.65 -5.63
N TYR A 149 18.19 -6.70 -6.19
CA TYR A 149 17.92 -7.47 -7.39
C TYR A 149 17.95 -6.57 -8.63
N SER A 150 18.91 -6.82 -9.53
CA SER A 150 19.05 -6.10 -10.81
C SER A 150 18.15 -6.65 -11.91
N GLY A 151 17.38 -7.72 -11.67
CA GLY A 151 16.54 -8.40 -12.64
C GLY A 151 15.04 -8.37 -12.31
N TYR A 152 14.22 -8.75 -13.28
CA TYR A 152 12.79 -8.93 -13.14
C TYR A 152 12.50 -10.17 -12.29
N THR A 153 12.33 -10.01 -10.98
CA THR A 153 11.86 -11.12 -10.17
C THR A 153 10.43 -10.83 -9.72
N GLN A 154 9.47 -11.32 -10.48
CA GLN A 154 8.06 -11.36 -10.07
C GLN A 154 7.83 -12.42 -8.98
N SER A 155 8.90 -12.87 -8.34
CA SER A 155 8.89 -13.92 -7.33
C SER A 155 8.85 -13.39 -5.90
N LEU A 156 9.16 -12.12 -5.72
CA LEU A 156 9.28 -11.49 -4.40
C LEU A 156 8.67 -10.10 -4.41
N SER A 157 8.19 -9.67 -3.25
CA SER A 157 7.78 -8.29 -2.99
C SER A 157 7.75 -8.03 -1.51
N TRP A 158 7.92 -6.78 -1.12
CA TRP A 158 7.90 -6.35 0.28
C TRP A 158 7.06 -5.10 0.44
N PHE A 159 6.60 -4.84 1.66
CA PHE A 159 6.10 -3.53 2.06
C PHE A 159 6.70 -3.08 3.39
N TRP A 160 6.82 -1.75 3.53
CA TRP A 160 7.33 -1.10 4.74
C TRP A 160 6.36 -1.22 5.91
N THR A 161 6.94 -1.36 7.12
CA THR A 161 6.30 -0.98 8.37
C THR A 161 6.92 0.31 8.90
N GLN A 162 6.16 1.06 9.70
CA GLN A 162 6.52 2.39 10.19
C GLN A 162 7.77 2.40 11.09
N THR A 163 7.94 1.35 11.85
CA THR A 163 9.06 1.20 12.78
C THR A 163 10.21 0.44 12.12
N LEU A 164 11.43 0.66 12.62
CA LEU A 164 12.63 -0.07 12.21
C LEU A 164 12.56 -1.58 12.48
N ASP A 165 11.38 -2.11 12.75
CA ASP A 165 11.11 -3.51 13.11
C ASP A 165 11.04 -4.46 11.90
N GLY A 166 11.27 -3.95 10.69
CA GLY A 166 11.42 -4.79 9.52
C GLY A 166 10.41 -4.55 8.40
N LEU A 167 10.45 -5.46 7.47
CA LEU A 167 9.61 -5.55 6.29
C LEU A 167 8.79 -6.83 6.34
N TYR A 168 7.70 -6.85 5.60
CA TYR A 168 7.02 -8.10 5.31
C TYR A 168 7.21 -8.50 3.86
N GLN A 169 7.74 -9.71 3.67
CA GLN A 169 8.04 -10.31 2.38
C GLN A 169 6.90 -11.24 1.94
N PHE A 170 6.45 -11.01 0.74
CA PHE A 170 5.64 -11.94 -0.04
C PHE A 170 6.52 -12.61 -1.09
N SER A 171 6.28 -13.88 -1.35
CA SER A 171 7.04 -14.66 -2.32
C SER A 171 6.13 -15.53 -3.17
N THR A 172 6.71 -16.40 -3.96
CA THR A 172 5.97 -17.46 -4.69
C THR A 172 5.26 -18.42 -3.75
N SER A 173 5.62 -18.47 -2.46
CA SER A 173 4.93 -19.27 -1.45
C SER A 173 3.57 -18.69 -1.05
N ASN A 174 2.77 -19.47 -0.33
CA ASN A 174 1.51 -18.99 0.25
C ASN A 174 1.71 -18.16 1.53
N SER A 175 2.90 -18.19 2.10
CA SER A 175 3.21 -17.54 3.36
C SER A 175 3.73 -16.12 3.16
N VAL A 176 3.62 -15.33 4.24
CA VAL A 176 4.30 -14.05 4.41
C VAL A 176 5.36 -14.21 5.49
N LYS A 177 6.54 -13.65 5.28
CA LYS A 177 7.65 -13.68 6.23
C LYS A 177 7.99 -12.26 6.67
N ARG A 178 8.33 -12.12 7.95
CA ARG A 178 8.97 -10.90 8.43
C ARG A 178 10.46 -10.95 8.11
N GLU A 179 10.96 -9.87 7.51
CA GLU A 179 12.39 -9.67 7.29
C GLU A 179 12.92 -8.79 8.42
N SER A 180 13.86 -9.31 9.19
CA SER A 180 14.45 -8.60 10.34
C SER A 180 15.78 -7.94 10.02
N SER A 181 16.41 -8.30 8.91
CA SER A 181 17.66 -7.70 8.44
C SER A 181 17.37 -6.89 7.18
N TRP A 182 17.46 -5.57 7.27
CA TRP A 182 17.11 -4.67 6.18
C TRP A 182 17.85 -3.32 6.30
N ASP A 183 17.95 -2.60 5.19
CA ASP A 183 18.58 -1.28 5.10
C ASP A 183 17.51 -0.22 4.78
N ARG A 184 17.60 0.96 5.41
CA ARG A 184 16.72 2.11 5.12
C ARG A 184 16.70 2.52 3.66
N ASN A 185 17.80 2.27 2.96
CA ASN A 185 17.95 2.57 1.54
C ASN A 185 17.31 1.52 0.62
N TRP A 186 16.80 0.43 1.19
CA TRP A 186 16.04 -0.51 0.40
C TRP A 186 14.77 0.15 -0.12
N SER A 187 14.45 -0.12 -1.38
CA SER A 187 13.25 0.41 -2.00
C SER A 187 12.21 -0.69 -2.12
N VAL A 188 11.09 -0.53 -1.41
CA VAL A 188 9.97 -1.48 -1.40
C VAL A 188 8.63 -0.78 -1.51
N GLN A 189 7.56 -1.53 -1.70
CA GLN A 189 6.22 -0.98 -1.82
C GLN A 189 5.73 -0.37 -0.50
N VAL A 190 4.75 0.51 -0.61
CA VAL A 190 4.06 1.14 0.53
C VAL A 190 2.57 0.85 0.44
N ARG A 191 2.00 0.40 1.55
CA ARG A 191 0.55 0.26 1.78
C ARG A 191 0.18 1.06 3.00
N LEU A 192 -0.77 1.96 2.86
CA LEU A 192 -1.25 2.71 4.01
C LEU A 192 -2.47 2.02 4.62
N VAL A 193 -2.61 2.22 5.91
CA VAL A 193 -3.68 1.67 6.74
C VAL A 193 -4.24 2.74 7.66
N LYS A 194 -5.48 2.57 8.08
CA LYS A 194 -6.07 3.25 9.23
C LYS A 194 -7.04 2.32 9.96
N SER A 195 -7.31 2.62 11.23
CA SER A 195 -8.37 1.95 11.97
C SER A 195 -9.73 2.22 11.34
N SER A 196 -10.59 1.19 11.27
CA SER A 196 -12.00 1.42 10.97
C SER A 196 -12.68 1.84 12.27
N THR A 197 -13.03 3.10 12.39
CA THR A 197 -13.98 3.58 13.40
C THR A 197 -15.37 3.05 13.09
#